data_934129671cdfcc0ba6bfdc1183aa220c
#
_entry.id   934129671cdfcc0ba6bfdc1183aa220c
#
_cell.length_a   1.000
_cell.length_b   1.000
_cell.length_c   1.000
_cell.angle_alpha   90.00
_cell.angle_beta   90.00
_cell.angle_gamma   90.00
#
_symmetry.space_group_name_H-M   'P 1'
#
loop_
_entity.id
_entity.type
_entity.pdbx_description
1 polymer ?
#
loop_
_entity_poly.entity_id
_entity_poly.type
_entity_poly.pdbx_seq_one_letter_code
_entity_poly.pdbx_strand_id
1 'polypeptide(L)'
;NCFNNPRYMHGAGTSPNADVFAFAAAQIKKAIETTVKLGGNGYVYWGGREGYETLLNTNMALELDNMGYLLKITSEYGRKIGFTGDYYIEPKPKEPTKHQYDFDAATVCGFLAKYDLDKDFKLNIEANHATLAGHTFAHELNVARVNNAFGSIDANVGDMLLGWDTDQFPTNVYDSTLCMLEVLRAGGFTNG
;
A
#
# COMPACT_ATOMS: atom_id res chain seq x y z
N ASN A 1 -6.93 6.66 -8.82
CA ASN A 1 -6.85 7.15 -7.45
C ASN A 1 -8.23 7.08 -6.79
N CYS A 2 -8.41 6.19 -5.81
CA CYS A 2 -9.64 6.03 -5.03
C CYS A 2 -9.62 6.92 -3.76
N PHE A 3 -9.14 8.14 -3.87
CA PHE A 3 -8.96 9.07 -2.74
C PHE A 3 -9.71 10.39 -2.89
N ASN A 4 -9.55 11.09 -4.02
CA ASN A 4 -9.99 12.49 -4.15
C ASN A 4 -11.51 12.67 -4.28
N ASN A 5 -12.22 11.67 -4.79
CA ASN A 5 -13.65 11.82 -4.98
C ASN A 5 -14.39 11.69 -3.62
N PRO A 6 -15.29 12.61 -3.27
CA PRO A 6 -16.05 12.58 -2.01
C PRO A 6 -16.81 11.27 -1.75
N ARG A 7 -17.15 10.48 -2.77
CA ARG A 7 -17.79 9.18 -2.58
C ARG A 7 -16.96 8.20 -1.76
N TYR A 8 -15.61 8.38 -1.72
CA TYR A 8 -14.69 7.52 -1.00
C TYR A 8 -14.41 7.98 0.43
N MET A 9 -15.09 8.99 0.92
CA MET A 9 -14.84 9.55 2.27
C MET A 9 -14.93 8.51 3.40
N HIS A 10 -15.74 7.46 3.23
CA HIS A 10 -15.90 6.34 4.17
C HIS A 10 -15.36 5.01 3.62
N GLY A 11 -14.29 5.06 2.87
CA GLY A 11 -13.68 3.91 2.22
C GLY A 11 -14.03 3.81 0.73
N ALA A 12 -13.14 3.24 -0.04
CA ALA A 12 -13.34 2.87 -1.43
C ALA A 12 -13.48 1.34 -1.54
N GLY A 13 -12.37 0.63 -1.46
CA GLY A 13 -12.32 -0.82 -1.47
C GLY A 13 -12.81 -1.47 -0.18
N THR A 14 -12.80 -0.74 0.92
CA THR A 14 -13.35 -1.17 2.22
C THR A 14 -14.81 -0.77 2.41
N SER A 15 -15.37 0.04 1.52
CA SER A 15 -16.69 0.63 1.70
C SER A 15 -17.76 -0.43 1.98
N PRO A 16 -18.60 -0.25 3.03
CA PRO A 16 -19.78 -1.10 3.27
C PRO A 16 -20.91 -0.83 2.26
N ASN A 17 -20.81 0.25 1.48
CA ASN A 17 -21.77 0.55 0.42
C ASN A 17 -21.36 -0.17 -0.88
N ALA A 18 -22.18 -1.11 -1.34
CA ALA A 18 -21.91 -1.92 -2.52
C ALA A 18 -21.70 -1.10 -3.80
N ASP A 19 -22.42 0.01 -3.98
CA ASP A 19 -22.26 0.86 -5.17
C ASP A 19 -20.93 1.60 -5.16
N VAL A 20 -20.46 2.05 -3.99
CA VAL A 20 -19.16 2.68 -3.83
C VAL A 20 -18.05 1.66 -4.08
N PHE A 21 -18.16 0.47 -3.50
CA PHE A 21 -17.24 -0.63 -3.72
C PHE A 21 -17.13 -1.00 -5.22
N ALA A 22 -18.27 -1.20 -5.88
CA ALA A 22 -18.31 -1.55 -7.30
C ALA A 22 -17.69 -0.46 -8.18
N PHE A 23 -17.90 0.81 -7.83
CA PHE A 23 -17.30 1.92 -8.55
C PHE A 23 -15.77 1.97 -8.34
N ALA A 24 -15.29 1.73 -7.12
CA ALA A 24 -13.86 1.63 -6.82
C ALA A 24 -13.21 0.49 -7.61
N ALA A 25 -13.83 -0.69 -7.62
CA ALA A 25 -13.36 -1.84 -8.39
C ALA A 25 -13.30 -1.54 -9.90
N ALA A 26 -14.31 -0.86 -10.46
CA ALA A 26 -14.33 -0.45 -11.86
C ALA A 26 -13.21 0.56 -12.18
N GLN A 27 -12.94 1.50 -11.27
CA GLN A 27 -11.87 2.47 -11.42
C GLN A 27 -10.49 1.81 -11.38
N ILE A 28 -10.25 0.89 -10.45
CA ILE A 28 -8.99 0.13 -10.35
C ILE A 28 -8.82 -0.75 -11.59
N LYS A 29 -9.87 -1.45 -12.01
CA LYS A 29 -9.86 -2.21 -13.27
C LYS A 29 -9.38 -1.36 -14.44
N LYS A 30 -9.92 -0.16 -14.58
CA LYS A 30 -9.53 0.78 -15.65
C LYS A 30 -8.09 1.25 -15.53
N ALA A 31 -7.61 1.46 -14.31
CA ALA A 31 -6.22 1.81 -14.06
C ALA A 31 -5.27 0.67 -14.44
N ILE A 32 -5.57 -0.58 -14.10
CA ILE A 32 -4.78 -1.76 -14.49
C ILE A 32 -4.77 -1.93 -16.02
N GLU A 33 -5.90 -1.77 -16.71
CA GLU A 33 -5.96 -1.76 -18.18
C GLU A 33 -5.01 -0.71 -18.78
N THR A 34 -4.95 0.46 -18.16
CA THR A 34 -4.07 1.55 -18.58
C THR A 34 -2.60 1.20 -18.31
N THR A 35 -2.30 0.60 -17.16
CA THR A 35 -0.95 0.12 -16.83
C THR A 35 -0.45 -0.88 -17.87
N VAL A 36 -1.27 -1.87 -18.23
CA VAL A 36 -0.94 -2.84 -19.29
C VAL A 36 -0.71 -2.15 -20.64
N LYS A 37 -1.60 -1.24 -21.02
CA LYS A 37 -1.49 -0.49 -22.30
C LYS A 37 -0.22 0.34 -22.40
N LEU A 38 0.25 0.89 -21.28
CA LEU A 38 1.47 1.71 -21.21
C LEU A 38 2.75 0.89 -20.98
N GLY A 39 2.65 -0.43 -20.82
CA GLY A 39 3.80 -1.30 -20.53
C GLY A 39 4.36 -1.13 -19.12
N GLY A 40 3.53 -0.76 -18.15
CA GLY A 40 3.95 -0.62 -16.75
C GLY A 40 4.29 -1.98 -16.13
N ASN A 41 5.33 -2.01 -15.29
CA ASN A 41 5.85 -3.20 -14.64
C ASN A 41 5.36 -3.38 -13.20
N GLY A 42 4.67 -2.39 -12.63
CA GLY A 42 4.12 -2.44 -11.28
C GLY A 42 2.79 -1.71 -11.18
N TYR A 43 1.96 -2.11 -10.23
CA TYR A 43 0.73 -1.41 -9.88
C TYR A 43 0.62 -1.28 -8.36
N VAL A 44 0.61 -0.04 -7.88
CA VAL A 44 0.55 0.26 -6.44
C VAL A 44 -0.89 0.52 -5.99
N TYR A 45 -1.30 -0.14 -4.92
CA TYR A 45 -2.51 0.15 -4.17
C TYR A 45 -2.13 0.96 -2.93
N TRP A 46 -2.55 2.21 -2.90
CA TRP A 46 -2.42 3.07 -1.75
C TRP A 46 -3.79 3.34 -1.11
N GLY A 47 -3.92 2.99 0.16
CA GLY A 47 -5.18 2.91 0.89
C GLY A 47 -5.57 4.16 1.68
N GLY A 48 -5.34 5.37 1.18
CA GLY A 48 -5.56 6.61 1.92
C GLY A 48 -7.00 6.85 2.43
N ARG A 49 -8.00 6.12 1.91
CA ARG A 49 -9.38 6.14 2.43
C ARG A 49 -9.78 4.85 3.14
N GLU A 50 -8.90 3.86 3.15
CA GLU A 50 -9.17 2.53 3.68
C GLU A 50 -8.81 2.48 5.17
N GLY A 51 -9.78 2.77 6.02
CA GLY A 51 -9.59 2.85 7.46
C GLY A 51 -10.80 3.45 8.18
N TYR A 52 -10.65 3.78 9.45
CA TYR A 52 -11.72 4.30 10.29
C TYR A 52 -11.28 5.52 11.10
N GLU A 53 -12.23 6.34 11.47
CA GLU A 53 -12.06 7.47 12.40
C GLU A 53 -12.45 7.07 13.84
N THR A 54 -13.48 6.23 13.97
CA THR A 54 -13.93 5.68 15.26
C THR A 54 -14.50 4.28 15.07
N LEU A 55 -14.27 3.41 16.04
CA LEU A 55 -14.83 2.05 16.05
C LEU A 55 -16.30 1.98 16.44
N LEU A 56 -16.92 3.10 16.84
CA LEU A 56 -18.32 3.12 17.25
C LEU A 56 -19.29 2.81 16.10
N ASN A 57 -18.94 3.17 14.88
CA ASN A 57 -19.75 3.00 13.68
C ASN A 57 -19.04 2.21 12.57
N THR A 58 -17.98 1.48 12.92
CA THR A 58 -17.15 0.73 11.97
C THR A 58 -17.37 -0.77 12.12
N ASN A 59 -17.71 -1.43 11.03
CA ASN A 59 -17.64 -2.89 10.93
C ASN A 59 -16.32 -3.30 10.30
N MET A 60 -15.25 -3.32 11.11
CA MET A 60 -13.90 -3.62 10.65
C MET A 60 -13.79 -4.97 9.93
N ALA A 61 -14.53 -5.98 10.39
CA ALA A 61 -14.48 -7.31 9.75
C ALA A 61 -14.98 -7.23 8.30
N LEU A 62 -16.15 -6.61 8.09
CA LEU A 62 -16.70 -6.41 6.75
C LEU A 62 -15.78 -5.57 5.86
N GLU A 63 -15.21 -4.50 6.41
CA GLU A 63 -14.34 -3.59 5.65
C GLU A 63 -13.04 -4.29 5.21
N LEU A 64 -12.43 -5.08 6.09
CA LEU A 64 -11.25 -5.90 5.75
C LEU A 64 -11.58 -7.01 4.75
N ASP A 65 -12.75 -7.67 4.90
CA ASP A 65 -13.19 -8.69 3.93
C ASP A 65 -13.43 -8.07 2.54
N ASN A 66 -14.03 -6.88 2.48
CA ASN A 66 -14.18 -6.14 1.23
C ASN A 66 -12.83 -5.79 0.60
N MET A 67 -11.87 -5.32 1.39
CA MET A 67 -10.53 -5.01 0.90
C MET A 67 -9.84 -6.25 0.33
N GLY A 68 -9.86 -7.37 1.07
CA GLY A 68 -9.32 -8.65 0.58
C GLY A 68 -9.97 -9.11 -0.72
N TYR A 69 -11.29 -8.99 -0.81
CA TYR A 69 -12.03 -9.33 -2.03
C TYR A 69 -11.68 -8.40 -3.21
N LEU A 70 -11.59 -7.09 -2.97
CA LEU A 70 -11.20 -6.12 -4.00
C LEU A 70 -9.82 -6.44 -4.58
N LEU A 71 -8.83 -6.64 -3.72
CA LEU A 71 -7.46 -6.96 -4.14
C LEU A 71 -7.42 -8.24 -4.97
N LYS A 72 -8.15 -9.27 -4.53
CA LYS A 72 -8.25 -10.55 -5.25
C LYS A 72 -8.84 -10.38 -6.64
N ILE A 73 -10.05 -9.82 -6.75
CA ILE A 73 -10.73 -9.73 -8.07
C ILE A 73 -9.99 -8.81 -9.05
N THR A 74 -9.32 -7.76 -8.56
CA THR A 74 -8.59 -6.83 -9.42
C THR A 74 -7.25 -7.39 -9.87
N SER A 75 -6.52 -8.10 -9.00
CA SER A 75 -5.27 -8.79 -9.39
C SER A 75 -5.54 -9.95 -10.35
N GLU A 76 -6.53 -10.78 -10.09
CA GLU A 76 -6.97 -11.84 -11.02
C GLU A 76 -7.37 -11.28 -12.38
N TYR A 77 -8.11 -10.16 -12.39
CA TYR A 77 -8.47 -9.49 -13.64
C TYR A 77 -7.24 -9.01 -14.40
N GLY A 78 -6.28 -8.38 -13.74
CA GLY A 78 -5.06 -7.92 -14.37
C GLY A 78 -4.25 -9.08 -14.98
N ARG A 79 -4.10 -10.19 -14.26
CA ARG A 79 -3.47 -11.41 -14.82
C ARG A 79 -4.20 -11.90 -16.07
N LYS A 80 -5.54 -11.90 -16.04
CA LYS A 80 -6.37 -12.32 -17.17
C LYS A 80 -6.16 -11.46 -18.43
N ILE A 81 -5.89 -10.16 -18.29
CA ILE A 81 -5.65 -9.25 -19.41
C ILE A 81 -4.17 -9.12 -19.78
N GLY A 82 -3.29 -9.92 -19.16
CA GLY A 82 -1.87 -10.01 -19.50
C GLY A 82 -0.96 -9.09 -18.68
N PHE A 83 -1.37 -8.58 -17.54
CA PHE A 83 -0.47 -7.90 -16.63
C PHE A 83 0.48 -8.91 -15.97
N THR A 84 1.78 -8.78 -16.25
CA THR A 84 2.83 -9.67 -15.74
C THR A 84 3.68 -9.02 -14.64
N GLY A 85 3.48 -7.72 -14.39
CA GLY A 85 4.19 -6.97 -13.38
C GLY A 85 3.74 -7.31 -11.96
N ASP A 86 4.36 -6.67 -10.97
CA ASP A 86 4.05 -6.86 -9.57
C ASP A 86 2.90 -5.97 -9.11
N TYR A 87 2.12 -6.49 -8.15
CA TYR A 87 1.17 -5.71 -7.38
C TYR A 87 1.78 -5.33 -6.04
N TYR A 88 1.62 -4.06 -5.66
CA TYR A 88 2.16 -3.54 -4.41
C TYR A 88 1.06 -2.98 -3.54
N ILE A 89 1.17 -3.21 -2.22
CA ILE A 89 0.48 -2.42 -1.20
C ILE A 89 1.48 -1.42 -0.66
N GLU A 90 1.07 -0.18 -0.53
CA GLU A 90 1.86 0.90 0.06
C GLU A 90 1.31 1.23 1.45
N PRO A 91 1.99 0.75 2.52
CA PRO A 91 1.55 0.99 3.88
C PRO A 91 1.65 2.47 4.26
N LYS A 92 0.65 2.95 5.00
CA LYS A 92 0.63 4.26 5.63
C LYS A 92 -0.24 4.20 6.89
N PRO A 93 0.19 4.78 8.04
CA PRO A 93 -0.57 4.63 9.27
C PRO A 93 -1.85 5.45 9.34
N LYS A 94 -1.89 6.57 8.63
CA LYS A 94 -3.00 7.54 8.71
C LYS A 94 -3.03 8.50 7.52
N GLU A 95 -4.25 8.98 7.13
CA GLU A 95 -4.44 9.98 6.06
C GLU A 95 -5.72 10.79 6.23
N PRO A 96 -5.61 12.02 6.71
CA PRO A 96 -4.86 12.45 7.91
C PRO A 96 -5.60 12.07 9.18
N THR A 97 -6.93 11.84 9.11
CA THR A 97 -7.85 11.60 10.25
C THR A 97 -8.22 10.14 10.44
N LYS A 98 -7.84 9.27 9.50
CA LYS A 98 -8.16 7.85 9.54
C LYS A 98 -7.03 7.03 10.16
N HIS A 99 -7.41 6.00 10.91
CA HIS A 99 -6.55 4.88 11.23
C HIS A 99 -6.57 3.93 10.03
N GLN A 100 -5.54 3.95 9.19
CA GLN A 100 -5.49 3.09 8.00
C GLN A 100 -5.32 1.62 8.38
N TYR A 101 -5.96 0.74 7.60
CA TYR A 101 -5.87 -0.70 7.79
C TYR A 101 -4.50 -1.25 7.37
N ASP A 102 -3.87 -0.63 6.39
CA ASP A 102 -2.53 -0.93 5.89
C ASP A 102 -1.44 -0.13 6.63
N PHE A 103 -1.49 -0.18 7.98
CA PHE A 103 -0.74 0.70 8.89
C PHE A 103 0.78 0.67 8.68
N ASP A 104 1.37 -0.52 8.58
CA ASP A 104 2.81 -0.78 8.42
C ASP A 104 3.07 -2.09 7.68
N ALA A 105 4.33 -2.40 7.40
CA ALA A 105 4.71 -3.61 6.68
C ALA A 105 4.24 -4.90 7.39
N ALA A 106 4.35 -4.96 8.72
CA ALA A 106 3.94 -6.15 9.48
C ALA A 106 2.43 -6.37 9.41
N THR A 107 1.66 -5.29 9.53
CA THR A 107 0.19 -5.33 9.43
C THR A 107 -0.25 -5.79 8.04
N VAL A 108 0.38 -5.26 6.98
CA VAL A 108 0.05 -5.66 5.60
C VAL A 108 0.43 -7.11 5.35
N CYS A 109 1.61 -7.58 5.80
CA CYS A 109 1.98 -8.99 5.67
C CYS A 109 0.95 -9.92 6.36
N GLY A 110 0.50 -9.55 7.57
CA GLY A 110 -0.53 -10.29 8.28
C GLY A 110 -1.88 -10.30 7.54
N PHE A 111 -2.26 -9.17 6.96
CA PHE A 111 -3.47 -9.06 6.13
C PHE A 111 -3.38 -9.92 4.87
N LEU A 112 -2.28 -9.83 4.12
CA LEU A 112 -2.08 -10.62 2.90
C LEU A 112 -2.12 -12.12 3.18
N ALA A 113 -1.48 -12.58 4.26
CA ALA A 113 -1.52 -13.97 4.68
C ALA A 113 -2.93 -14.44 5.07
N LYS A 114 -3.71 -13.59 5.77
CA LYS A 114 -5.10 -13.90 6.16
C LYS A 114 -6.01 -14.15 4.95
N TYR A 115 -5.79 -13.44 3.85
CA TYR A 115 -6.64 -13.51 2.65
C TYR A 115 -6.02 -14.30 1.49
N ASP A 116 -4.93 -15.05 1.74
CA ASP A 116 -4.22 -15.85 0.73
C ASP A 116 -3.72 -15.02 -0.47
N LEU A 117 -3.26 -13.79 -0.20
CA LEU A 117 -2.77 -12.83 -1.19
C LEU A 117 -1.24 -12.63 -1.17
N ASP A 118 -0.54 -13.25 -0.24
CA ASP A 118 0.91 -13.09 -0.01
C ASP A 118 1.78 -13.52 -1.20
N LYS A 119 1.25 -14.35 -2.11
CA LYS A 119 1.92 -14.78 -3.33
C LYS A 119 1.77 -13.78 -4.49
N ASP A 120 0.71 -12.98 -4.46
CA ASP A 120 0.36 -12.07 -5.55
C ASP A 120 0.83 -10.65 -5.32
N PHE A 121 1.05 -10.27 -4.05
CA PHE A 121 1.36 -8.92 -3.63
C PHE A 121 2.71 -8.81 -2.95
N LYS A 122 3.37 -7.68 -3.19
CA LYS A 122 4.55 -7.19 -2.49
C LYS A 122 4.23 -5.86 -1.83
N LEU A 123 5.21 -5.25 -1.19
CA LEU A 123 5.08 -3.95 -0.56
C LEU A 123 5.87 -2.89 -1.32
N ASN A 124 5.28 -1.70 -1.45
CA ASN A 124 5.99 -0.48 -1.78
C ASN A 124 6.21 0.27 -0.46
N ILE A 125 7.45 0.39 0.00
CA ILE A 125 7.76 0.99 1.30
C ILE A 125 8.22 2.43 1.09
N GLU A 126 7.45 3.36 1.65
CA GLU A 126 7.80 4.78 1.67
C GLU A 126 8.47 5.16 3.00
N ALA A 127 9.60 5.88 2.92
CA ALA A 127 10.36 6.26 4.09
C ALA A 127 9.58 7.16 5.05
N ASN A 128 8.83 8.13 4.52
CA ASN A 128 8.04 9.03 5.37
C ASN A 128 6.85 8.30 6.02
N HIS A 129 6.22 7.35 5.32
CA HIS A 129 5.17 6.51 5.89
C HIS A 129 5.70 5.65 7.04
N ALA A 130 6.90 5.08 6.90
CA ALA A 130 7.55 4.33 7.97
C ALA A 130 7.73 5.17 9.24
N THR A 131 8.26 6.39 9.10
CA THR A 131 8.49 7.29 10.24
C THR A 131 7.18 7.76 10.87
N LEU A 132 6.13 8.00 10.10
CA LEU A 132 4.78 8.28 10.61
C LEU A 132 4.18 7.11 11.39
N ALA A 133 4.53 5.89 11.05
CA ALA A 133 4.14 4.68 11.78
C ALA A 133 4.98 4.45 13.06
N GLY A 134 6.00 5.28 13.30
CA GLY A 134 6.89 5.17 14.46
C GLY A 134 8.07 4.21 14.24
N HIS A 135 8.34 3.83 12.99
CA HIS A 135 9.43 2.94 12.60
C HIS A 135 10.56 3.70 11.88
N THR A 136 11.73 3.08 11.78
CA THR A 136 12.75 3.52 10.82
C THR A 136 12.44 2.94 9.44
N PHE A 137 12.90 3.59 8.38
CA PHE A 137 12.76 3.06 7.03
C PHE A 137 13.41 1.68 6.89
N ALA A 138 14.61 1.50 7.44
CA ALA A 138 15.31 0.21 7.44
C ALA A 138 14.52 -0.89 8.17
N HIS A 139 13.76 -0.56 9.23
CA HIS A 139 12.89 -1.52 9.91
C HIS A 139 11.83 -2.06 8.98
N GLU A 140 11.09 -1.18 8.31
CA GLU A 140 10.01 -1.56 7.40
C GLU A 140 10.54 -2.41 6.22
N LEU A 141 11.68 -2.03 5.64
CA LEU A 141 12.33 -2.80 4.58
C LEU A 141 12.77 -4.18 5.07
N ASN A 142 13.30 -4.27 6.30
CA ASN A 142 13.69 -5.56 6.88
C ASN A 142 12.47 -6.45 7.10
N VAL A 143 11.37 -5.90 7.64
CA VAL A 143 10.11 -6.64 7.83
C VAL A 143 9.59 -7.16 6.49
N ALA A 144 9.55 -6.32 5.46
CA ALA A 144 9.13 -6.74 4.13
C ALA A 144 10.02 -7.86 3.58
N ARG A 145 11.35 -7.73 3.73
CA ARG A 145 12.32 -8.72 3.25
C ARG A 145 12.16 -10.09 3.93
N VAL A 146 12.09 -10.13 5.26
CA VAL A 146 11.99 -11.41 5.99
C VAL A 146 10.67 -12.13 5.79
N ASN A 147 9.63 -11.40 5.37
CA ASN A 147 8.33 -11.95 4.99
C ASN A 147 8.21 -12.24 3.47
N ASN A 148 9.30 -12.15 2.71
CA ASN A 148 9.31 -12.31 1.24
C ASN A 148 8.35 -11.35 0.51
N ALA A 149 8.08 -10.20 1.11
CA ALA A 149 7.17 -9.18 0.61
C ALA A 149 7.88 -7.92 0.11
N PHE A 150 9.22 -7.92 0.05
CA PHE A 150 9.99 -6.78 -0.47
C PHE A 150 9.66 -6.58 -1.96
N GLY A 151 9.27 -5.37 -2.32
CA GLY A 151 8.88 -4.98 -3.68
C GLY A 151 9.63 -3.73 -4.14
N SER A 152 9.01 -2.57 -3.99
CA SER A 152 9.58 -1.27 -4.36
C SER A 152 9.74 -0.35 -3.16
N ILE A 153 10.41 0.78 -3.36
CA ILE A 153 10.60 1.81 -2.34
C ILE A 153 10.29 3.19 -2.88
N ASP A 154 9.76 4.06 -2.03
CA ASP A 154 9.70 5.50 -2.22
C ASP A 154 10.67 6.16 -1.23
N ALA A 155 11.84 6.56 -1.77
CA ALA A 155 12.93 7.12 -0.99
C ALA A 155 12.73 8.63 -0.79
N ASN A 156 12.01 8.99 0.25
CA ASN A 156 11.77 10.37 0.68
C ASN A 156 12.11 10.57 2.16
N VAL A 157 11.78 11.73 2.70
CA VAL A 157 11.82 12.05 4.13
C VAL A 157 10.75 13.09 4.45
N GLY A 158 10.16 12.99 5.63
CA GLY A 158 9.27 14.00 6.17
C GLY A 158 10.02 15.06 6.96
N ASP A 159 9.48 16.27 6.98
CA ASP A 159 9.95 17.32 7.88
C ASP A 159 9.53 16.99 9.33
N MET A 160 10.52 16.81 10.21
CA MET A 160 10.27 16.44 11.61
C MET A 160 9.52 17.54 12.37
N LEU A 161 9.69 18.80 12.00
CA LEU A 161 8.98 19.93 12.62
C LEU A 161 7.50 19.91 12.26
N LEU A 162 7.21 19.64 10.97
CA LEU A 162 5.83 19.58 10.48
C LEU A 162 5.12 18.31 10.94
N GLY A 163 5.87 17.23 11.18
CA GLY A 163 5.32 15.95 11.66
C GLY A 163 4.31 15.30 10.72
N TRP A 164 4.46 15.55 9.43
CA TRP A 164 3.58 15.05 8.39
C TRP A 164 4.35 14.61 7.15
N ASP A 165 3.64 14.00 6.22
CA ASP A 165 4.13 13.53 4.94
C ASP A 165 4.42 14.72 4.01
N THR A 166 5.69 15.03 3.82
CA THR A 166 6.12 16.21 3.06
C THR A 166 6.94 15.89 1.82
N ASP A 167 7.16 14.60 1.54
CA ASP A 167 7.84 14.10 0.33
C ASP A 167 9.16 14.81 0.00
N GLN A 168 9.94 15.13 1.02
CA GLN A 168 11.22 15.81 0.81
C GLN A 168 12.29 14.84 0.31
N PHE A 169 13.28 15.37 -0.39
CA PHE A 169 14.42 14.57 -0.83
C PHE A 169 15.27 14.10 0.37
N PRO A 170 15.64 12.79 0.46
CA PRO A 170 16.40 12.24 1.56
C PRO A 170 17.84 12.75 1.53
N THR A 171 18.30 13.35 2.63
CA THR A 171 19.65 13.94 2.78
C THR A 171 20.48 13.27 3.86
N ASN A 172 19.90 12.36 4.68
CA ASN A 172 20.59 11.66 5.74
C ASN A 172 21.31 10.42 5.19
N VAL A 173 22.64 10.50 5.11
CA VAL A 173 23.48 9.43 4.57
C VAL A 173 23.41 8.16 5.43
N TYR A 174 23.27 8.27 6.75
CA TYR A 174 23.19 7.09 7.64
C TYR A 174 21.90 6.30 7.37
N ASP A 175 20.75 6.96 7.33
CA ASP A 175 19.47 6.30 7.06
C ASP A 175 19.44 5.70 5.65
N SER A 176 19.94 6.43 4.66
CA SER A 176 20.08 5.94 3.28
C SER A 176 21.00 4.72 3.17
N THR A 177 22.09 4.69 3.96
CA THR A 177 23.01 3.54 4.00
C THR A 177 22.33 2.32 4.61
N LEU A 178 21.61 2.47 5.71
CA LEU A 178 20.86 1.36 6.33
C LEU A 178 19.76 0.84 5.42
N CYS A 179 19.07 1.73 4.72
CA CYS A 179 18.08 1.37 3.70
C CYS A 179 18.74 0.54 2.58
N MET A 180 19.84 1.05 2.00
CA MET A 180 20.53 0.37 0.91
C MET A 180 21.08 -1.00 1.34
N LEU A 181 21.47 -1.16 2.59
CA LEU A 181 21.91 -2.46 3.13
C LEU A 181 20.75 -3.48 3.06
N GLU A 182 19.53 -3.11 3.41
CA GLU A 182 18.37 -4.00 3.31
C GLU A 182 18.00 -4.31 1.84
N VAL A 183 18.13 -3.33 0.94
CA VAL A 183 17.96 -3.54 -0.51
C VAL A 183 18.95 -4.58 -1.03
N LEU A 184 20.25 -4.45 -0.67
CA LEU A 184 21.28 -5.40 -1.08
C LEU A 184 21.05 -6.80 -0.49
N ARG A 185 20.59 -6.89 0.76
CA ARG A 185 20.22 -8.16 1.39
C ARG A 185 19.01 -8.82 0.73
N ALA A 186 18.13 -8.04 0.14
CA ALA A 186 16.98 -8.52 -0.64
C ALA A 186 17.37 -8.98 -2.06
N GLY A 187 18.61 -8.78 -2.49
CA GLY A 187 19.09 -9.12 -3.83
C GLY A 187 19.19 -7.95 -4.80
N GLY A 188 19.00 -6.73 -4.31
CA GLY A 188 18.98 -5.51 -5.12
C GLY A 188 17.57 -5.09 -5.56
N PHE A 189 17.51 -4.07 -6.38
CA PHE A 189 16.26 -3.65 -7.02
C PHE A 189 15.93 -4.58 -8.20
N THR A 190 14.76 -5.18 -8.18
CA THR A 190 14.29 -6.06 -9.25
C THR A 190 13.17 -5.43 -10.07
N ASN A 191 12.23 -4.74 -9.43
CA ASN A 191 11.06 -4.13 -10.07
C ASN A 191 10.73 -2.73 -9.55
N GLY A 192 11.64 -2.08 -8.86
CA GLY A 192 11.39 -0.73 -8.33
C GLY A 192 12.52 -0.18 -7.51
#